data_bf3d969cf63b69186cfdcf5089432898
#
_entry.id   bf3d969cf63b69186cfdcf5089432898
#
_cell.length_a   1.000
_cell.length_b   1.000
_cell.length_c   1.000
_cell.angle_alpha   90.00
_cell.angle_beta   90.00
_cell.angle_gamma   90.00
#
_symmetry.space_group_name_H-M   'P 1'
#
loop_
_entity.id
_entity.type
_entity.pdbx_description
1 polymer ?
#
loop_
_entity_poly.entity_id
_entity_poly.type
_entity_poly.pdbx_seq_one_letter_code
_entity_poly.pdbx_strand_id
1 'polypeptide(L)'
;MQEFFAIFSQIILPVFVLIGLGVVLQRKFKLDLDTLAKINMYLFVPAVIFVKLYETEFAANIFFQILFFFILLILSLKLLSALISKLFKHSKSMRTAFSNSVLFYNSGNYGIPVNDLVFRGDAFAMSIQIIVLTFQNILTFSYGVVALQSVGGFQWKTIFNYFRTPLFIMIALGASLNYFNFS
;
A
#
# COMPACT_ATOMS: atom_id res chain seq x y z
N MET A 1 -23.55 -0.48 -21.34
CA MET A 1 -23.88 0.74 -20.60
C MET A 1 -24.37 0.46 -19.18
N GLN A 2 -25.20 -0.56 -18.96
CA GLN A 2 -25.68 -0.93 -17.61
C GLN A 2 -24.54 -1.30 -16.66
N GLU A 3 -23.55 -2.07 -17.10
CA GLU A 3 -22.38 -2.44 -16.29
C GLU A 3 -21.53 -1.23 -15.92
N PHE A 4 -21.35 -0.28 -16.83
CA PHE A 4 -20.65 0.97 -16.53
C PHE A 4 -21.35 1.78 -15.43
N PHE A 5 -22.67 1.91 -15.51
CA PHE A 5 -23.46 2.59 -14.47
C PHE A 5 -23.42 1.86 -13.12
N ALA A 6 -23.42 0.53 -13.15
CA ALA A 6 -23.28 -0.27 -11.93
C ALA A 6 -21.91 -0.07 -11.27
N ILE A 7 -20.82 -0.14 -12.03
CA ILE A 7 -19.47 0.10 -11.54
C ILE A 7 -19.34 1.54 -11.01
N PHE A 8 -19.84 2.51 -11.77
CA PHE A 8 -19.78 3.90 -11.35
C PHE A 8 -20.54 4.15 -10.04
N SER A 9 -21.79 3.69 -9.92
CA SER A 9 -22.64 3.96 -8.76
C SER A 9 -22.27 3.14 -7.54
N GLN A 10 -21.81 1.91 -7.72
CA GLN A 10 -21.54 0.99 -6.60
C GLN A 10 -20.08 1.05 -6.10
N ILE A 11 -19.14 1.49 -6.94
CA ILE A 11 -17.72 1.50 -6.61
C ILE A 11 -17.17 2.93 -6.59
N ILE A 12 -17.28 3.65 -7.71
CA ILE A 12 -16.62 4.94 -7.87
C ILE A 12 -17.31 6.03 -7.02
N LEU A 13 -18.63 6.12 -7.11
CA LEU A 13 -19.41 7.16 -6.44
C LEU A 13 -19.24 7.14 -4.90
N PRO A 14 -19.32 5.99 -4.18
CA PRO A 14 -19.07 5.95 -2.74
C PRO A 14 -17.69 6.50 -2.35
N VAL A 15 -16.65 6.19 -3.11
CA VAL A 15 -15.28 6.70 -2.85
C VAL A 15 -15.26 8.23 -3.00
N PHE A 16 -15.85 8.78 -4.06
CA PHE A 16 -15.92 10.24 -4.25
C PHE A 16 -16.77 10.94 -3.19
N VAL A 17 -17.87 10.31 -2.75
CA VAL A 17 -18.68 10.84 -1.64
C VAL A 17 -17.86 10.91 -0.36
N LEU A 18 -17.12 9.87 -0.01
CA LEU A 18 -16.23 9.88 1.17
C LEU A 18 -15.14 10.95 1.08
N ILE A 19 -14.51 11.11 -0.09
CA ILE A 19 -13.54 12.19 -0.33
C ILE A 19 -14.21 13.56 -0.16
N GLY A 20 -15.39 13.75 -0.73
CA GLY A 20 -16.17 15.00 -0.59
C GLY A 20 -16.52 15.31 0.86
N LEU A 21 -16.96 14.31 1.62
CA LEU A 21 -17.21 14.45 3.06
C LEU A 21 -15.93 14.84 3.80
N GLY A 22 -14.78 14.23 3.47
CA GLY A 22 -13.50 14.60 4.05
C GLY A 22 -13.14 16.07 3.80
N VAL A 23 -13.38 16.58 2.60
CA VAL A 23 -13.18 18.00 2.25
C VAL A 23 -14.10 18.91 3.05
N VAL A 24 -15.38 18.53 3.21
CA VAL A 24 -16.36 19.31 3.99
C VAL A 24 -15.95 19.36 5.48
N LEU A 25 -15.59 18.20 6.06
CA LEU A 25 -15.12 18.12 7.43
C LEU A 25 -13.86 18.95 7.64
N GLN A 26 -12.90 18.86 6.72
CA GLN A 26 -11.68 19.66 6.78
C GLN A 26 -11.98 21.17 6.76
N ARG A 27 -12.85 21.63 5.87
CA ARG A 27 -13.23 23.04 5.80
C ARG A 27 -13.98 23.53 7.02
N LYS A 28 -14.86 22.68 7.57
CA LYS A 28 -15.70 23.02 8.72
C LYS A 28 -14.91 23.03 10.04
N PHE A 29 -14.07 22.02 10.27
CA PHE A 29 -13.40 21.81 11.55
C PHE A 29 -11.93 22.20 11.54
N LYS A 30 -11.36 22.58 10.38
CA LYS A 30 -9.93 22.91 10.22
C LYS A 30 -9.03 21.86 10.86
N LEU A 31 -9.32 20.58 10.57
CA LEU A 31 -8.61 19.44 11.14
C LEU A 31 -7.10 19.54 10.86
N ASP A 32 -6.28 19.18 11.83
CA ASP A 32 -4.85 19.06 11.64
C ASP A 32 -4.53 17.77 10.85
N LEU A 33 -4.25 17.94 9.54
CA LEU A 33 -3.98 16.83 8.63
C LEU A 33 -2.70 16.08 8.99
N ASP A 34 -1.71 16.76 9.59
CA ASP A 34 -0.45 16.12 10.00
C ASP A 34 -0.69 15.14 11.16
N THR A 35 -1.48 15.55 12.16
CA THR A 35 -1.89 14.67 13.25
C THR A 35 -2.73 13.49 12.75
N LEU A 36 -3.69 13.73 11.85
CA LEU A 36 -4.51 12.66 11.26
C LEU A 36 -3.65 11.67 10.46
N ALA A 37 -2.71 12.17 9.67
CA ALA A 37 -1.77 11.32 8.93
C ALA A 37 -0.91 10.46 9.87
N LYS A 38 -0.41 11.04 10.97
CA LYS A 38 0.36 10.29 11.99
C LYS A 38 -0.48 9.20 12.66
N ILE A 39 -1.70 9.50 13.08
CA ILE A 39 -2.62 8.50 13.65
C ILE A 39 -2.89 7.38 12.64
N ASN A 40 -3.15 7.73 11.38
CA ASN A 40 -3.35 6.74 10.33
C ASN A 40 -2.13 5.84 10.16
N MET A 41 -0.92 6.42 10.03
CA MET A 41 0.31 5.68 9.75
C MET A 41 0.84 4.85 10.94
N TYR A 42 0.67 5.34 12.17
CA TYR A 42 1.25 4.72 13.35
C TYR A 42 0.26 3.87 14.16
N LEU A 43 -1.04 4.02 13.93
CA LEU A 43 -2.07 3.28 14.66
C LEU A 43 -2.98 2.49 13.71
N PHE A 44 -3.73 3.16 12.84
CA PHE A 44 -4.76 2.49 12.04
C PHE A 44 -4.20 1.51 11.01
N VAL A 45 -3.22 1.93 10.20
CA VAL A 45 -2.62 1.06 9.17
C VAL A 45 -1.94 -0.16 9.80
N PRO A 46 -1.08 -0.03 10.84
CA PRO A 46 -0.52 -1.18 11.52
C PRO A 46 -1.57 -2.11 12.14
N ALA A 47 -2.61 -1.55 12.79
CA ALA A 47 -3.67 -2.34 13.39
C ALA A 47 -4.48 -3.15 12.34
N VAL A 48 -4.85 -2.52 11.22
CA VAL A 48 -5.55 -3.21 10.12
C VAL A 48 -4.68 -4.33 9.55
N ILE A 49 -3.40 -4.09 9.32
CA ILE A 49 -2.48 -5.10 8.79
C ILE A 49 -2.33 -6.27 9.77
N PHE A 50 -2.19 -5.97 11.07
CA PHE A 50 -2.12 -7.01 12.11
C PHE A 50 -3.36 -7.90 12.09
N VAL A 51 -4.57 -7.30 12.21
CA VAL A 51 -5.84 -8.04 12.23
C VAL A 51 -5.98 -8.90 10.97
N LYS A 52 -5.71 -8.32 9.82
CA LYS A 52 -5.86 -9.01 8.55
C LYS A 52 -4.85 -10.14 8.35
N LEU A 53 -3.59 -9.94 8.73
CA LEU A 53 -2.60 -11.02 8.70
C LEU A 53 -2.92 -12.13 9.70
N TYR A 54 -3.47 -11.78 10.86
CA TYR A 54 -3.90 -12.72 11.88
C TYR A 54 -5.10 -13.57 11.42
N GLU A 55 -6.13 -12.94 10.83
CA GLU A 55 -7.37 -13.58 10.41
C GLU A 55 -7.28 -14.35 9.07
N THR A 56 -6.25 -14.07 8.25
CA THR A 56 -6.19 -14.62 6.90
C THR A 56 -5.67 -16.05 6.89
N GLU A 57 -6.45 -16.99 6.38
CA GLU A 57 -5.98 -18.34 6.08
C GLU A 57 -5.07 -18.32 4.84
N PHE A 58 -3.77 -18.46 5.07
CA PHE A 58 -2.79 -18.49 3.99
C PHE A 58 -2.56 -19.92 3.49
N ALA A 59 -3.09 -20.25 2.33
CA ALA A 59 -2.57 -21.38 1.57
C ALA A 59 -1.17 -20.99 1.04
N ALA A 60 -0.12 -21.68 1.47
CA ALA A 60 1.27 -21.33 1.15
C ALA A 60 1.54 -21.19 -0.36
N ASN A 61 0.90 -22.03 -1.18
CA ASN A 61 0.99 -21.97 -2.65
C ASN A 61 0.47 -20.63 -3.22
N ILE A 62 -0.64 -20.11 -2.69
CA ILE A 62 -1.23 -18.82 -3.12
C ILE A 62 -0.31 -17.67 -2.72
N PHE A 63 0.23 -17.71 -1.50
CA PHE A 63 1.20 -16.72 -1.03
C PHE A 63 2.41 -16.60 -1.97
N PHE A 64 3.02 -17.73 -2.35
CA PHE A 64 4.16 -17.71 -3.27
C PHE A 64 3.81 -17.28 -4.69
N GLN A 65 2.62 -17.61 -5.18
CA GLN A 65 2.13 -17.14 -6.49
C GLN A 65 1.95 -15.62 -6.49
N ILE A 66 1.34 -15.05 -5.46
CA ILE A 66 1.17 -13.61 -5.32
C ILE A 66 2.52 -12.91 -5.20
N LEU A 67 3.44 -13.44 -4.40
CA LEU A 67 4.80 -12.91 -4.25
C LEU A 67 5.54 -12.89 -5.60
N PHE A 68 5.49 -13.99 -6.34
CA PHE A 68 6.13 -14.09 -7.66
C PHE A 68 5.53 -13.06 -8.63
N PHE A 69 4.20 -12.98 -8.71
CA PHE A 69 3.53 -11.99 -9.55
C PHE A 69 3.87 -10.56 -9.14
N PHE A 70 3.89 -10.27 -7.84
CA PHE A 70 4.25 -8.96 -7.31
C PHE A 70 5.67 -8.56 -7.68
N ILE A 71 6.65 -9.47 -7.53
CA ILE A 71 8.03 -9.23 -7.93
C ILE A 71 8.11 -8.95 -9.44
N LEU A 72 7.45 -9.77 -10.26
CA LEU A 72 7.41 -9.58 -11.71
C LEU A 72 6.83 -8.23 -12.10
N LEU A 73 5.71 -7.83 -11.47
CA LEU A 73 5.07 -6.53 -11.67
C LEU A 73 6.01 -5.38 -11.33
N ILE A 74 6.64 -5.42 -10.16
CA ILE A 74 7.56 -4.37 -9.71
C ILE A 74 8.79 -4.25 -10.61
N LEU A 75 9.37 -5.37 -11.03
CA LEU A 75 10.50 -5.38 -11.97
C LEU A 75 10.09 -4.80 -13.32
N SER A 76 8.92 -5.17 -13.84
CA SER A 76 8.39 -4.66 -15.11
C SER A 76 8.14 -3.14 -15.04
N LEU A 77 7.48 -2.66 -13.99
CA LEU A 77 7.23 -1.25 -13.79
C LEU A 77 8.54 -0.44 -13.61
N LYS A 78 9.52 -1.01 -12.91
CA LYS A 78 10.83 -0.39 -12.75
C LYS A 78 11.58 -0.29 -14.08
N LEU A 79 11.55 -1.34 -14.89
CA LEU A 79 12.14 -1.34 -16.23
C LEU A 79 11.47 -0.30 -17.13
N LEU A 80 10.14 -0.27 -17.17
CA LEU A 80 9.38 0.71 -17.95
C LEU A 80 9.68 2.14 -17.50
N SER A 81 9.69 2.40 -16.18
CA SER A 81 10.01 3.73 -15.66
C SER A 81 11.45 4.16 -15.99
N ALA A 82 12.40 3.21 -16.00
CA ALA A 82 13.77 3.48 -16.39
C ALA A 82 13.91 3.79 -17.89
N LEU A 83 13.21 3.04 -18.74
CA LEU A 83 13.16 3.29 -20.20
C LEU A 83 12.58 4.66 -20.51
N ILE A 84 11.43 4.99 -19.92
CA ILE A 84 10.77 6.31 -20.07
C ILE A 84 11.71 7.42 -19.59
N SER A 85 12.31 7.26 -18.41
CA SER A 85 13.24 8.24 -17.86
C SER A 85 14.47 8.46 -18.72
N LYS A 86 14.95 7.41 -19.41
CA LYS A 86 16.05 7.52 -20.39
C LYS A 86 15.62 8.28 -21.64
N LEU A 87 14.43 7.96 -22.17
CA LEU A 87 13.87 8.63 -23.35
C LEU A 87 13.70 10.15 -23.12
N PHE A 88 13.13 10.52 -21.97
CA PHE A 88 12.88 11.92 -21.60
C PHE A 88 14.10 12.61 -20.96
N LYS A 89 15.25 11.91 -20.89
CA LYS A 89 16.52 12.45 -20.32
C LYS A 89 16.34 13.04 -18.92
N HIS A 90 15.54 12.39 -18.09
CA HIS A 90 15.28 12.84 -16.71
C HIS A 90 16.60 12.94 -15.91
N SER A 91 16.73 13.99 -15.08
CA SER A 91 17.79 14.10 -14.09
C SER A 91 17.73 12.94 -13.08
N LYS A 92 18.81 12.70 -12.31
CA LYS A 92 18.85 11.64 -11.30
C LYS A 92 17.69 11.75 -10.29
N SER A 93 17.43 12.97 -9.81
CA SER A 93 16.32 13.22 -8.86
C SER A 93 14.96 12.95 -9.50
N MET A 94 14.72 13.47 -10.71
CA MET A 94 13.47 13.24 -11.44
C MET A 94 13.25 11.76 -11.75
N ARG A 95 14.28 11.03 -12.13
CA ARG A 95 14.20 9.58 -12.39
C ARG A 95 13.76 8.82 -11.14
N THR A 96 14.33 9.16 -9.97
CA THR A 96 13.97 8.52 -8.71
C THR A 96 12.52 8.85 -8.33
N ALA A 97 12.11 10.11 -8.41
CA ALA A 97 10.74 10.53 -8.11
C ALA A 97 9.73 9.88 -9.06
N PHE A 98 10.00 9.88 -10.36
CA PHE A 98 9.15 9.24 -11.37
C PHE A 98 9.05 7.72 -11.15
N SER A 99 10.18 7.04 -10.92
CA SER A 99 10.17 5.61 -10.62
C SER A 99 9.33 5.30 -9.38
N ASN A 100 9.49 6.06 -8.30
CA ASN A 100 8.71 5.86 -7.07
C ASN A 100 7.21 6.13 -7.28
N SER A 101 6.84 7.13 -8.07
CA SER A 101 5.43 7.42 -8.37
C SER A 101 4.74 6.30 -9.18
N VAL A 102 5.51 5.57 -9.98
CA VAL A 102 5.01 4.41 -10.76
C VAL A 102 4.96 3.15 -9.91
N LEU A 103 5.96 2.94 -9.04
CA LEU A 103 6.09 1.71 -8.24
C LEU A 103 5.17 1.68 -7.01
N PHE A 104 4.91 2.84 -6.39
CA PHE A 104 4.21 2.91 -5.11
C PHE A 104 2.80 3.45 -5.28
N TYR A 105 1.89 2.55 -5.65
CA TYR A 105 0.46 2.84 -5.72
C TYR A 105 -0.22 2.69 -4.34
N ASN A 106 -1.39 3.28 -4.19
CA ASN A 106 -2.13 3.26 -2.94
C ASN A 106 -2.96 1.97 -2.80
N SER A 107 -2.29 0.88 -2.41
CA SER A 107 -2.93 -0.43 -2.22
C SER A 107 -3.75 -0.53 -0.93
N GLY A 108 -3.50 0.33 0.07
CA GLY A 108 -4.19 0.36 1.35
C GLY A 108 -5.45 1.22 1.31
N ASN A 109 -5.29 2.53 1.45
CA ASN A 109 -6.42 3.45 1.63
C ASN A 109 -7.37 3.51 0.43
N TYR A 110 -6.91 3.14 -0.76
CA TYR A 110 -7.72 3.06 -1.97
C TYR A 110 -8.00 1.62 -2.38
N GLY A 111 -6.98 0.76 -2.38
CA GLY A 111 -7.09 -0.61 -2.86
C GLY A 111 -8.03 -1.48 -2.03
N ILE A 112 -7.99 -1.41 -0.70
CA ILE A 112 -8.87 -2.20 0.18
C ILE A 112 -10.35 -1.84 -0.04
N PRO A 113 -10.81 -0.58 0.06
CA PRO A 113 -12.21 -0.25 -0.16
C PRO A 113 -12.69 -0.61 -1.58
N VAL A 114 -11.86 -0.40 -2.59
CA VAL A 114 -12.21 -0.76 -3.97
C VAL A 114 -12.34 -2.26 -4.14
N ASN A 115 -11.40 -3.05 -3.58
CA ASN A 115 -11.46 -4.51 -3.60
C ASN A 115 -12.75 -5.02 -2.92
N ASP A 116 -13.06 -4.48 -1.74
CA ASP A 116 -14.26 -4.85 -0.98
C ASP A 116 -15.55 -4.58 -1.78
N LEU A 117 -15.64 -3.44 -2.44
CA LEU A 117 -16.78 -3.07 -3.28
C LEU A 117 -16.87 -3.93 -4.55
N VAL A 118 -15.74 -4.18 -5.23
CA VAL A 118 -15.70 -4.96 -6.49
C VAL A 118 -16.06 -6.41 -6.25
N PHE A 119 -15.47 -7.01 -5.22
CA PHE A 119 -15.63 -8.44 -4.90
C PHE A 119 -16.69 -8.70 -3.81
N ARG A 120 -17.47 -7.66 -3.43
CA ARG A 120 -18.61 -7.74 -2.50
C ARG A 120 -18.26 -8.41 -1.18
N GLY A 121 -17.13 -8.05 -0.60
CA GLY A 121 -16.66 -8.61 0.66
C GLY A 121 -16.12 -10.04 0.58
N ASP A 122 -15.77 -10.53 -0.63
CA ASP A 122 -15.20 -11.86 -0.78
C ASP A 122 -13.89 -11.98 0.02
N ALA A 123 -13.86 -12.95 0.94
CA ALA A 123 -12.74 -13.12 1.86
C ALA A 123 -11.44 -13.52 1.14
N PHE A 124 -11.53 -14.30 0.06
CA PHE A 124 -10.36 -14.70 -0.70
C PHE A 124 -9.75 -13.53 -1.48
N ALA A 125 -10.58 -12.72 -2.15
CA ALA A 125 -10.12 -11.52 -2.83
C ALA A 125 -9.50 -10.51 -1.85
N MET A 126 -10.09 -10.37 -0.67
CA MET A 126 -9.56 -9.51 0.39
C MET A 126 -8.20 -10.02 0.90
N SER A 127 -8.04 -11.32 1.08
CA SER A 127 -6.77 -11.93 1.49
C SER A 127 -5.65 -11.65 0.50
N ILE A 128 -5.91 -11.77 -0.81
CA ILE A 128 -4.97 -11.40 -1.87
C ILE A 128 -4.57 -9.92 -1.76
N GLN A 129 -5.57 -9.04 -1.59
CA GLN A 129 -5.33 -7.59 -1.47
C GLN A 129 -4.44 -7.25 -0.27
N ILE A 130 -4.60 -7.96 0.85
CA ILE A 130 -3.80 -7.74 2.05
C ILE A 130 -2.37 -8.23 1.91
N ILE A 131 -2.16 -9.36 1.23
CA ILE A 131 -0.82 -9.83 0.89
C ILE A 131 -0.11 -8.79 0.01
N VAL A 132 -0.78 -8.30 -1.04
CA VAL A 132 -0.25 -7.26 -1.92
C VAL A 132 0.06 -5.98 -1.14
N LEU A 133 -0.85 -5.53 -0.27
CA LEU A 133 -0.64 -4.38 0.61
C LEU A 133 0.60 -4.56 1.50
N THR A 134 0.76 -5.74 2.09
CA THR A 134 1.90 -6.05 2.95
C THR A 134 3.22 -5.94 2.19
N PHE A 135 3.31 -6.57 1.02
CA PHE A 135 4.51 -6.46 0.16
C PHE A 135 4.75 -5.04 -0.32
N GLN A 136 3.69 -4.33 -0.69
CA GLN A 136 3.76 -2.94 -1.11
C GLN A 136 4.32 -2.05 0.01
N ASN A 137 3.86 -2.22 1.25
CA ASN A 137 4.34 -1.47 2.38
C ASN A 137 5.81 -1.80 2.70
N ILE A 138 6.18 -3.09 2.71
CA ILE A 138 7.58 -3.50 2.89
C ILE A 138 8.47 -2.84 1.83
N LEU A 139 8.07 -2.89 0.57
CA LEU A 139 8.82 -2.30 -0.54
C LEU A 139 8.90 -0.77 -0.43
N THR A 140 7.80 -0.11 -0.09
CA THR A 140 7.74 1.35 0.05
C THR A 140 8.65 1.84 1.16
N PHE A 141 8.57 1.23 2.33
CA PHE A 141 9.34 1.65 3.51
C PHE A 141 10.79 1.16 3.51
N SER A 142 11.14 0.15 2.72
CA SER A 142 12.53 -0.26 2.52
C SER A 142 13.16 0.44 1.30
N TYR A 143 12.81 -0.02 0.10
CA TYR A 143 13.40 0.47 -1.14
C TYR A 143 13.01 1.92 -1.46
N GLY A 144 11.72 2.29 -1.31
CA GLY A 144 11.24 3.62 -1.70
C GLY A 144 11.92 4.74 -0.93
N VAL A 145 12.05 4.58 0.37
CA VAL A 145 12.74 5.54 1.24
C VAL A 145 14.23 5.60 0.95
N VAL A 146 14.89 4.44 0.79
CA VAL A 146 16.31 4.37 0.44
C VAL A 146 16.58 5.03 -0.91
N ALA A 147 15.72 4.79 -1.90
CA ALA A 147 15.85 5.37 -3.24
C ALA A 147 15.76 6.91 -3.19
N LEU A 148 14.88 7.49 -2.39
CA LEU A 148 14.78 8.94 -2.20
C LEU A 148 15.99 9.51 -1.48
N GLN A 149 16.46 8.83 -0.44
CA GLN A 149 17.63 9.28 0.33
C GLN A 149 18.94 9.14 -0.43
N SER A 150 19.05 8.19 -1.35
CA SER A 150 20.25 8.02 -2.18
C SER A 150 20.54 9.22 -3.10
N VAL A 151 19.57 10.11 -3.28
CA VAL A 151 19.75 11.40 -3.97
C VAL A 151 20.53 12.39 -3.09
N GLY A 152 20.34 12.31 -1.75
CA GLY A 152 21.01 13.16 -0.73
C GLY A 152 22.13 12.49 0.05
N GLY A 153 22.45 11.21 -0.23
CA GLY A 153 23.41 10.40 0.51
C GLY A 153 22.74 9.24 1.26
N PHE A 154 23.31 8.05 1.13
CA PHE A 154 22.77 6.83 1.71
C PHE A 154 23.06 6.73 3.21
N GLN A 155 22.05 6.56 4.06
CA GLN A 155 22.20 6.39 5.50
C GLN A 155 21.57 5.07 5.99
N TRP A 156 22.39 4.10 6.37
CA TRP A 156 21.94 2.83 6.96
C TRP A 156 21.05 3.00 8.18
N LYS A 157 21.33 4.01 9.01
CA LYS A 157 20.54 4.33 10.21
C LYS A 157 19.06 4.54 9.92
N THR A 158 18.75 5.12 8.78
CA THR A 158 17.36 5.37 8.37
C THR A 158 16.62 4.07 8.04
N ILE A 159 17.29 3.11 7.38
CA ILE A 159 16.70 1.80 7.10
C ILE A 159 16.36 1.08 8.41
N PHE A 160 17.30 1.05 9.36
CA PHE A 160 17.07 0.43 10.67
C PHE A 160 15.91 1.06 11.44
N ASN A 161 15.75 2.39 11.36
CA ASN A 161 14.65 3.08 12.01
C ASN A 161 13.27 2.70 11.41
N TYR A 162 13.21 2.40 10.12
CA TYR A 162 11.95 1.94 9.49
C TYR A 162 11.53 0.56 9.96
N PHE A 163 12.46 -0.39 10.15
CA PHE A 163 12.15 -1.70 10.71
C PHE A 163 11.65 -1.65 12.17
N ARG A 164 11.87 -0.53 12.87
CA ARG A 164 11.34 -0.27 14.21
C ARG A 164 9.97 0.40 14.21
N THR A 165 9.40 0.68 13.04
CA THR A 165 8.07 1.28 12.98
C THR A 165 6.99 0.28 13.42
N PRO A 166 5.88 0.77 14.00
CA PRO A 166 4.75 -0.09 14.40
C PRO A 166 4.27 -1.01 13.28
N LEU A 167 4.37 -0.55 12.02
CA LEU A 167 3.99 -1.31 10.85
C LEU A 167 4.72 -2.67 10.77
N PHE A 168 6.06 -2.66 10.84
CA PHE A 168 6.86 -3.89 10.76
C PHE A 168 6.66 -4.80 11.96
N ILE A 169 6.48 -4.21 13.15
CA ILE A 169 6.20 -4.97 14.36
C ILE A 169 4.85 -5.70 14.21
N MET A 170 3.82 -5.03 13.72
CA MET A 170 2.50 -5.62 13.53
C MET A 170 2.46 -6.65 12.40
N ILE A 171 3.24 -6.47 11.33
CA ILE A 171 3.42 -7.50 10.30
C ILE A 171 4.05 -8.77 10.91
N ALA A 172 5.13 -8.62 11.67
CA ALA A 172 5.81 -9.74 12.30
C ALA A 172 4.92 -10.46 13.31
N LEU A 173 4.22 -9.72 14.17
CA LEU A 173 3.29 -10.27 15.17
C LEU A 173 2.10 -10.97 14.50
N GLY A 174 1.42 -10.33 13.55
CA GLY A 174 0.27 -10.91 12.86
C GLY A 174 0.63 -12.20 12.13
N ALA A 175 1.74 -12.19 11.38
CA ALA A 175 2.21 -13.37 10.67
C ALA A 175 2.65 -14.50 11.64
N SER A 176 3.32 -14.16 12.75
CA SER A 176 3.74 -15.16 13.74
C SER A 176 2.56 -15.81 14.46
N LEU A 177 1.58 -15.01 14.91
CA LEU A 177 0.40 -15.54 15.61
C LEU A 177 -0.47 -16.37 14.67
N ASN A 178 -0.60 -15.98 13.41
CA ASN A 178 -1.27 -16.78 12.39
C ASN A 178 -0.57 -18.12 12.16
N TYR A 179 0.77 -18.13 12.03
CA TYR A 179 1.56 -19.33 11.82
C TYR A 179 1.45 -20.33 12.99
N PHE A 180 1.41 -19.82 14.23
CA PHE A 180 1.28 -20.67 15.42
C PHE A 180 -0.15 -21.04 15.78
N ASN A 181 -1.15 -20.68 14.95
CA ASN A 181 -2.57 -20.94 15.20
C ASN A 181 -3.03 -20.54 16.62
N PHE A 182 -2.58 -19.40 17.10
CA PHE A 182 -3.11 -18.80 18.33
C PHE A 182 -4.50 -18.16 18.07
N SER A 183 -5.46 -18.97 17.61
CA SER A 183 -6.86 -18.58 17.44
C SER A 183 -7.73 -19.17 18.55
#